data_e0a26a563f16da6d7557b7197b4f35ae
#
_entry.id   e0a26a563f16da6d7557b7197b4f35ae
#
_cell.length_a   1.000
_cell.length_b   1.000
_cell.length_c   1.000
_cell.angle_alpha   90.00
_cell.angle_beta   90.00
_cell.angle_gamma   90.00
#
_symmetry.space_group_name_H-M   'P 1'
#
loop_
_entity.id
_entity.type
_entity.pdbx_description
1 polymer ?
#
loop_
_entity_poly.entity_id
_entity_poly.type
_entity_poly.pdbx_seq_one_letter_code
_entity_poly.pdbx_strand_id
1 'polypeptide(L)'
;MKQTPLRTLKKVSGRLLRMLSGQSEKSSPETPVQRMLVVDDEEAICFSMSDYFSHHGYKVETARDFDEAERLIESTDFSVIIQDLRLGVSRNPDGLDIIERARERNPDTRIIVLTAYGSAEVEDEARRRGASAFLRKPKPLSQVAQVVQGLIESPSKKARSA
;
A
#
# COMPACT_ATOMS: atom_id res chain seq x y z
N MET A 1 79.42 15.66 1.69
CA MET A 1 78.20 15.86 0.91
C MET A 1 77.26 14.75 1.25
N LYS A 2 76.22 15.04 2.04
CA LYS A 2 75.25 14.05 2.51
C LYS A 2 73.89 14.39 1.91
N GLN A 3 73.39 13.50 1.07
CA GLN A 3 72.05 13.62 0.50
C GLN A 3 71.04 13.02 1.46
N THR A 4 70.01 13.82 1.80
CA THR A 4 68.90 13.41 2.62
C THR A 4 67.80 12.77 1.72
N PRO A 5 67.23 11.62 2.03
CA PRO A 5 66.18 11.00 1.22
C PRO A 5 64.81 11.64 1.52
N LEU A 6 64.05 11.88 0.46
CA LEU A 6 62.66 12.31 0.49
C LEU A 6 61.77 11.33 1.25
N ARG A 7 61.07 11.81 2.23
CA ARG A 7 59.99 11.08 2.92
C ARG A 7 58.76 10.91 2.01
N THR A 8 58.49 9.67 1.74
CA THR A 8 57.28 9.25 1.05
C THR A 8 56.04 9.57 1.91
N LEU A 9 55.21 10.51 1.47
CA LEU A 9 53.88 10.75 2.07
C LEU A 9 52.97 9.59 1.73
N LYS A 10 52.64 8.75 2.72
CA LYS A 10 51.59 7.72 2.60
C LYS A 10 50.26 8.39 2.30
N LYS A 11 49.65 8.03 1.17
CA LYS A 11 48.24 8.30 0.84
C LYS A 11 47.35 7.86 2.00
N VAL A 12 46.82 8.77 2.76
CA VAL A 12 45.78 8.50 3.73
C VAL A 12 44.51 8.19 2.96
N SER A 13 43.98 6.98 3.17
CA SER A 13 42.78 6.50 2.48
C SER A 13 41.62 7.44 2.75
N GLY A 14 40.91 7.86 1.70
CA GLY A 14 39.78 8.78 1.76
C GLY A 14 38.63 8.35 2.70
N ARG A 15 38.71 7.14 3.20
CA ARG A 15 37.78 6.58 4.19
C ARG A 15 37.98 7.18 5.59
N LEU A 16 39.22 7.54 5.95
CA LEU A 16 39.52 8.15 7.25
C LEU A 16 39.12 9.61 7.32
N LEU A 17 39.18 10.32 6.20
CA LEU A 17 38.79 11.73 6.12
C LEU A 17 37.27 11.92 6.23
N ARG A 18 36.46 10.94 5.80
CA ARG A 18 35.00 10.94 5.97
C ARG A 18 34.54 10.77 7.42
N MET A 19 35.34 10.10 8.24
CA MET A 19 35.00 9.92 9.67
C MET A 19 35.22 11.17 10.51
N LEU A 20 36.02 12.11 10.05
CA LEU A 20 36.36 13.33 10.80
C LEU A 20 35.49 14.55 10.45
N SER A 21 34.69 14.47 9.38
CA SER A 21 33.88 15.60 8.91
C SER A 21 32.48 15.69 9.50
N GLY A 22 32.09 14.80 10.44
CA GLY A 22 30.81 14.95 11.17
C GLY A 22 29.57 15.11 10.27
N GLN A 23 29.64 14.70 8.99
CA GLN A 23 28.48 14.69 8.11
C GLN A 23 27.64 13.50 8.48
N SER A 24 26.70 13.74 9.39
CA SER A 24 25.51 12.93 9.54
C SER A 24 24.94 12.72 8.14
N GLU A 25 25.03 11.49 7.61
CA GLU A 25 24.22 11.13 6.45
C GLU A 25 22.79 11.45 6.84
N LYS A 26 22.23 12.52 6.27
CA LYS A 26 20.78 12.70 6.25
C LYS A 26 20.25 11.48 5.56
N SER A 27 19.83 10.48 6.34
CA SER A 27 18.94 9.46 5.86
C SER A 27 17.77 10.21 5.23
N SER A 28 17.63 10.09 3.91
CA SER A 28 16.41 10.51 3.24
C SER A 28 15.26 9.91 4.04
N PRO A 29 14.20 10.65 4.37
CA PRO A 29 13.08 10.07 5.09
C PRO A 29 12.62 8.86 4.28
N GLU A 30 12.83 7.66 4.83
CA GLU A 30 12.33 6.43 4.23
C GLU A 30 10.82 6.62 4.12
N THR A 31 10.32 6.72 2.91
CA THR A 31 8.88 6.77 2.68
C THR A 31 8.29 5.52 3.34
N PRO A 32 7.37 5.65 4.30
CA PRO A 32 6.86 4.48 5.01
C PRO A 32 6.27 3.49 4.01
N VAL A 33 6.68 2.23 4.14
CA VAL A 33 6.22 1.16 3.24
C VAL A 33 4.71 1.09 3.30
N GLN A 34 4.06 1.31 2.17
CA GLN A 34 2.60 1.28 2.06
C GLN A 34 2.10 -0.16 2.18
N ARG A 35 1.19 -0.41 3.12
CA ARG A 35 0.58 -1.74 3.31
C ARG A 35 -0.73 -1.82 2.53
N MET A 36 -0.90 -2.93 1.83
CA MET A 36 -2.08 -3.19 1.00
C MET A 36 -2.73 -4.50 1.41
N LEU A 37 -4.07 -4.51 1.49
CA LEU A 37 -4.87 -5.72 1.61
C LEU A 37 -5.62 -5.97 0.30
N VAL A 38 -5.56 -7.18 -0.21
CA VAL A 38 -6.36 -7.65 -1.35
C VAL A 38 -7.34 -8.69 -0.83
N VAL A 39 -8.63 -8.47 -1.05
CA VAL A 39 -9.71 -9.36 -0.62
C VAL A 39 -10.47 -9.87 -1.83
N ASP A 40 -10.32 -11.16 -2.14
CA ASP A 40 -10.97 -11.79 -3.30
C ASP A 40 -11.01 -13.31 -3.06
N ASP A 41 -12.13 -13.98 -3.29
CA ASP A 41 -12.23 -15.43 -3.10
C ASP A 41 -11.49 -16.25 -4.19
N GLU A 42 -11.14 -15.60 -5.31
CA GLU A 42 -10.32 -16.18 -6.36
C GLU A 42 -8.82 -16.11 -6.03
N GLU A 43 -8.22 -17.25 -5.71
CA GLU A 43 -6.79 -17.35 -5.37
C GLU A 43 -5.87 -16.78 -6.47
N ALA A 44 -6.21 -16.98 -7.73
CA ALA A 44 -5.45 -16.48 -8.87
C ALA A 44 -5.42 -14.94 -8.91
N ILE A 45 -6.51 -14.28 -8.51
CA ILE A 45 -6.59 -12.82 -8.41
C ILE A 45 -5.74 -12.32 -7.25
N CYS A 46 -5.89 -12.92 -6.08
CA CYS A 46 -5.05 -12.61 -4.91
C CYS A 46 -3.56 -12.75 -5.24
N PHE A 47 -3.17 -13.86 -5.88
CA PHE A 47 -1.78 -14.10 -6.25
C PHE A 47 -1.27 -13.04 -7.25
N SER A 48 -2.01 -12.80 -8.32
CA SER A 48 -1.61 -11.87 -9.39
C SER A 48 -1.47 -10.43 -8.86
N MET A 49 -2.39 -9.99 -8.01
CA MET A 49 -2.31 -8.66 -7.40
C MET A 49 -1.19 -8.58 -6.38
N SER A 50 -1.01 -9.59 -5.54
CA SER A 50 0.07 -9.62 -4.57
C SER A 50 1.44 -9.55 -5.24
N ASP A 51 1.66 -10.34 -6.28
CA ASP A 51 2.89 -10.32 -7.06
C ASP A 51 3.12 -8.94 -7.70
N TYR A 52 2.13 -8.43 -8.40
CA TYR A 52 2.22 -7.14 -9.09
C TYR A 52 2.53 -6.00 -8.13
N PHE A 53 1.78 -5.83 -7.06
CA PHE A 53 1.94 -4.71 -6.13
C PHE A 53 3.18 -4.84 -5.23
N SER A 54 3.61 -6.07 -4.91
CA SER A 54 4.87 -6.29 -4.20
C SER A 54 6.07 -5.81 -5.02
N HIS A 55 6.08 -6.06 -6.32
CA HIS A 55 7.09 -5.53 -7.24
C HIS A 55 7.06 -3.98 -7.36
N HIS A 56 5.93 -3.36 -7.01
CA HIS A 56 5.78 -1.90 -6.96
C HIS A 56 6.00 -1.29 -5.57
N GLY A 57 6.58 -2.05 -4.63
CA GLY A 57 7.01 -1.56 -3.32
C GLY A 57 5.94 -1.57 -2.23
N TYR A 58 4.78 -2.19 -2.45
CA TYR A 58 3.77 -2.40 -1.42
C TYR A 58 4.07 -3.65 -0.59
N LYS A 59 3.75 -3.61 0.69
CA LYS A 59 3.64 -4.82 1.51
C LYS A 59 2.21 -5.34 1.37
N VAL A 60 2.01 -6.41 0.62
CA VAL A 60 0.69 -6.95 0.29
C VAL A 60 0.34 -8.12 1.19
N GLU A 61 -0.86 -8.08 1.76
CA GLU A 61 -1.52 -9.20 2.43
C GLU A 61 -2.80 -9.53 1.66
N THR A 62 -3.24 -10.77 1.73
CA THR A 62 -4.42 -11.26 1.00
C THR A 62 -5.40 -11.92 1.95
N ALA A 63 -6.69 -11.80 1.68
CA ALA A 63 -7.77 -12.50 2.36
C ALA A 63 -8.73 -13.08 1.32
N ARG A 64 -9.28 -14.25 1.58
CA ARG A 64 -10.16 -14.95 0.64
C ARG A 64 -11.63 -15.00 1.08
N ASP A 65 -11.88 -14.55 2.30
CA ASP A 65 -13.22 -14.46 2.86
C ASP A 65 -13.33 -13.25 3.81
N PHE A 66 -14.54 -13.01 4.28
CA PHE A 66 -14.84 -11.91 5.18
C PHE A 66 -14.11 -12.05 6.51
N ASP A 67 -14.11 -13.22 7.12
CA ASP A 67 -13.54 -13.44 8.46
C ASP A 67 -12.02 -13.22 8.44
N GLU A 68 -11.35 -13.65 7.37
CA GLU A 68 -9.92 -13.41 7.19
C GLU A 68 -9.64 -11.93 6.99
N ALA A 69 -10.43 -11.25 6.16
CA ALA A 69 -10.30 -9.82 5.92
C ALA A 69 -10.52 -9.01 7.21
N GLU A 70 -11.56 -9.34 7.99
CA GLU A 70 -11.86 -8.67 9.26
C GLU A 70 -10.70 -8.81 10.25
N ARG A 71 -10.17 -10.01 10.44
CA ARG A 71 -9.01 -10.25 11.33
C ARG A 71 -7.78 -9.45 10.92
N LEU A 72 -7.50 -9.35 9.63
CA LEU A 72 -6.38 -8.56 9.12
C LEU A 72 -6.61 -7.06 9.33
N ILE A 73 -7.81 -6.56 9.08
CA ILE A 73 -8.18 -5.15 9.29
C ILE A 73 -8.07 -4.78 10.77
N GLU A 74 -8.48 -5.65 11.69
CA GLU A 74 -8.38 -5.40 13.12
C GLU A 74 -6.93 -5.33 13.62
N SER A 75 -6.05 -6.15 13.06
CA SER A 75 -4.66 -6.28 13.52
C SER A 75 -3.66 -5.38 12.78
N THR A 76 -4.04 -4.81 11.63
CA THR A 76 -3.11 -4.14 10.73
C THR A 76 -3.70 -2.85 10.17
N ASP A 77 -2.92 -1.79 10.17
CA ASP A 77 -3.28 -0.54 9.49
C ASP A 77 -2.87 -0.62 8.02
N PHE A 78 -3.85 -0.67 7.12
CA PHE A 78 -3.63 -0.66 5.68
C PHE A 78 -3.78 0.74 5.09
N SER A 79 -2.87 1.10 4.19
CA SER A 79 -2.98 2.32 3.39
C SER A 79 -4.04 2.19 2.29
N VAL A 80 -4.14 0.98 1.72
CA VAL A 80 -5.08 0.64 0.64
C VAL A 80 -5.68 -0.72 0.89
N ILE A 81 -6.98 -0.85 0.62
CA ILE A 81 -7.69 -2.12 0.53
C ILE A 81 -8.31 -2.21 -0.86
N ILE A 82 -8.04 -3.29 -1.59
CA ILE A 82 -8.71 -3.64 -2.84
C ILE A 82 -9.56 -4.86 -2.56
N GLN A 83 -10.88 -4.76 -2.77
CA GLN A 83 -11.78 -5.85 -2.42
C GLN A 83 -12.81 -6.15 -3.49
N ASP A 84 -13.14 -7.43 -3.67
CA ASP A 84 -14.37 -7.85 -4.33
C ASP A 84 -15.57 -7.72 -3.36
N LEU A 85 -16.75 -7.47 -3.91
CA LEU A 85 -17.99 -7.47 -3.13
C LEU A 85 -18.57 -8.87 -2.91
N ARG A 86 -18.22 -9.83 -3.77
CA ARG A 86 -18.67 -11.21 -3.64
C ARG A 86 -17.53 -12.08 -3.12
N LEU A 87 -17.67 -12.54 -1.90
CA LEU A 87 -16.70 -13.41 -1.23
C LEU A 87 -17.36 -14.76 -0.94
N GLY A 88 -17.24 -15.65 -1.92
CA GLY A 88 -17.77 -17.02 -1.82
C GLY A 88 -19.30 -17.11 -1.94
N VAL A 89 -19.82 -18.28 -1.53
CA VAL A 89 -21.26 -18.64 -1.61
C VAL A 89 -22.03 -18.24 -0.33
N SER A 90 -21.39 -17.66 0.65
CA SER A 90 -22.01 -17.28 1.92
C SER A 90 -22.99 -16.15 1.75
N ARG A 91 -24.20 -16.36 2.28
CA ARG A 91 -25.30 -15.41 2.23
C ARG A 91 -25.13 -14.18 3.14
N ASN A 92 -24.01 -14.07 3.88
CA ASN A 92 -23.71 -12.97 4.79
C ASN A 92 -22.31 -13.15 5.42
N PRO A 93 -21.52 -12.12 5.69
CA PRO A 93 -21.74 -10.69 5.45
C PRO A 93 -21.38 -10.27 4.04
N ASP A 94 -21.96 -9.16 3.61
CA ASP A 94 -21.74 -8.55 2.31
C ASP A 94 -20.32 -7.93 2.25
N GLY A 95 -19.64 -7.97 1.11
CA GLY A 95 -18.37 -7.25 0.92
C GLY A 95 -18.45 -5.75 1.22
N LEU A 96 -19.66 -5.19 1.25
CA LEU A 96 -19.90 -3.82 1.71
C LEU A 96 -19.57 -3.62 3.20
N ASP A 97 -19.70 -4.64 4.04
CA ASP A 97 -19.42 -4.55 5.48
C ASP A 97 -17.92 -4.39 5.75
N ILE A 98 -17.07 -4.91 4.87
CA ILE A 98 -15.62 -4.70 4.93
C ILE A 98 -15.28 -3.21 4.82
N ILE A 99 -16.02 -2.45 4.00
CA ILE A 99 -15.81 -1.01 3.84
C ILE A 99 -16.04 -0.29 5.17
N GLU A 100 -17.13 -0.62 5.87
CA GLU A 100 -17.46 -0.03 7.17
C GLU A 100 -16.41 -0.38 8.22
N ARG A 101 -16.04 -1.66 8.34
CA ARG A 101 -14.99 -2.12 9.27
C ARG A 101 -13.67 -1.42 9.04
N ALA A 102 -13.25 -1.32 7.79
CA ALA A 102 -12.00 -0.63 7.44
C ALA A 102 -12.05 0.87 7.79
N ARG A 103 -13.21 1.53 7.59
CA ARG A 103 -13.41 2.94 7.94
C ARG A 103 -13.44 3.19 9.44
N GLU A 104 -14.08 2.31 10.19
CA GLU A 104 -14.10 2.38 11.66
C GLU A 104 -12.69 2.24 12.23
N ARG A 105 -11.90 1.30 11.69
CA ARG A 105 -10.54 1.04 12.14
C ARG A 105 -9.56 2.15 11.78
N ASN A 106 -9.59 2.61 10.52
CA ASN A 106 -8.71 3.68 10.04
C ASN A 106 -9.40 4.51 8.95
N PRO A 107 -9.86 5.72 9.27
CA PRO A 107 -10.53 6.62 8.33
C PRO A 107 -9.67 7.05 7.13
N ASP A 108 -8.35 6.94 7.23
CA ASP A 108 -7.43 7.34 6.16
C ASP A 108 -7.17 6.22 5.12
N THR A 109 -7.59 4.97 5.40
CA THR A 109 -7.46 3.85 4.46
C THR A 109 -8.18 4.16 3.14
N ARG A 110 -7.51 3.94 2.01
CA ARG A 110 -8.13 4.04 0.69
C ARG A 110 -8.77 2.71 0.33
N ILE A 111 -10.08 2.71 0.06
CA ILE A 111 -10.83 1.48 -0.22
C ILE A 111 -11.28 1.50 -1.66
N ILE A 112 -10.84 0.50 -2.43
CA ILE A 112 -11.16 0.30 -3.84
C ILE A 112 -12.02 -0.95 -3.95
N VAL A 113 -13.22 -0.81 -4.43
CA VAL A 113 -14.04 -1.95 -4.82
C VAL A 113 -13.67 -2.35 -6.25
N LEU A 114 -13.36 -3.62 -6.47
CA LEU A 114 -13.07 -4.21 -7.77
C LEU A 114 -13.91 -5.47 -7.94
N THR A 115 -15.03 -5.39 -8.66
CA THR A 115 -16.02 -6.46 -8.72
C THR A 115 -16.56 -6.70 -10.14
N ALA A 116 -16.92 -7.95 -10.44
CA ALA A 116 -17.71 -8.28 -11.63
C ALA A 116 -19.19 -7.92 -11.45
N TYR A 117 -19.64 -7.73 -10.22
CA TYR A 117 -21.03 -7.55 -9.84
C TYR A 117 -21.25 -6.15 -9.26
N GLY A 118 -21.95 -5.30 -9.98
CA GLY A 118 -22.26 -3.98 -9.48
C GLY A 118 -23.26 -3.27 -10.35
N SER A 119 -24.48 -3.05 -9.82
CA SER A 119 -25.42 -2.08 -10.38
C SER A 119 -25.03 -0.66 -9.93
N ALA A 120 -25.69 0.35 -10.47
CA ALA A 120 -25.50 1.73 -10.02
C ALA A 120 -25.83 1.87 -8.53
N GLU A 121 -26.85 1.18 -8.06
CA GLU A 121 -27.30 1.22 -6.66
C GLU A 121 -26.23 0.63 -5.73
N VAL A 122 -25.55 -0.47 -6.14
CA VAL A 122 -24.46 -1.09 -5.38
C VAL A 122 -23.23 -0.17 -5.34
N GLU A 123 -22.90 0.48 -6.45
CA GLU A 123 -21.83 1.47 -6.48
C GLU A 123 -22.12 2.66 -5.56
N ASP A 124 -23.35 3.19 -5.60
CA ASP A 124 -23.79 4.29 -4.74
C ASP A 124 -23.73 3.89 -3.26
N GLU A 125 -24.13 2.66 -2.92
CA GLU A 125 -24.05 2.16 -1.56
C GLU A 125 -22.60 2.02 -1.10
N ALA A 126 -21.72 1.42 -1.92
CA ALA A 126 -20.30 1.30 -1.61
C ALA A 126 -19.66 2.68 -1.36
N ARG A 127 -20.00 3.68 -2.18
CA ARG A 127 -19.51 5.05 -2.00
C ARG A 127 -20.03 5.70 -0.72
N ARG A 128 -21.32 5.50 -0.39
CA ARG A 128 -21.91 5.99 0.87
C ARG A 128 -21.21 5.39 2.10
N ARG A 129 -20.87 4.11 2.07
CA ARG A 129 -20.12 3.44 3.14
C ARG A 129 -18.63 3.83 3.18
N GLY A 130 -18.14 4.54 2.17
CA GLY A 130 -16.80 5.14 2.20
C GLY A 130 -15.81 4.54 1.22
N ALA A 131 -16.24 3.79 0.19
CA ALA A 131 -15.36 3.39 -0.90
C ALA A 131 -14.77 4.64 -1.60
N SER A 132 -13.46 4.61 -1.81
CA SER A 132 -12.71 5.68 -2.47
C SER A 132 -12.83 5.59 -3.99
N ALA A 133 -12.93 4.37 -4.52
CA ALA A 133 -13.15 4.08 -5.93
C ALA A 133 -13.98 2.82 -6.11
N PHE A 134 -14.66 2.73 -7.25
CA PHE A 134 -15.42 1.56 -7.68
C PHE A 134 -15.01 1.19 -9.10
N LEU A 135 -14.50 -0.01 -9.29
CA LEU A 135 -14.00 -0.52 -10.56
C LEU A 135 -14.74 -1.80 -10.93
N ARG A 136 -14.98 -1.99 -12.21
CA ARG A 136 -15.63 -3.19 -12.74
C ARG A 136 -14.60 -4.14 -13.34
N LYS A 137 -14.67 -5.42 -12.98
CA LYS A 137 -13.90 -6.50 -13.64
C LYS A 137 -14.45 -6.76 -15.04
N PRO A 138 -13.63 -7.11 -16.04
CA PRO A 138 -12.16 -7.21 -15.97
C PRO A 138 -11.50 -5.83 -16.02
N LYS A 139 -10.42 -5.65 -15.25
CA LYS A 139 -9.63 -4.43 -15.24
C LYS A 139 -8.14 -4.77 -15.28
N PRO A 140 -7.35 -4.23 -16.23
CA PRO A 140 -5.90 -4.43 -16.26
C PRO A 140 -5.25 -3.95 -14.96
N LEU A 141 -4.28 -4.70 -14.43
CA LEU A 141 -3.58 -4.35 -13.18
C LEU A 141 -2.92 -2.98 -13.25
N SER A 142 -2.41 -2.59 -14.42
CA SER A 142 -1.85 -1.24 -14.63
C SER A 142 -2.87 -0.13 -14.40
N GLN A 143 -4.13 -0.34 -14.78
CA GLN A 143 -5.20 0.64 -14.52
C GLN A 143 -5.61 0.65 -13.05
N VAL A 144 -5.64 -0.51 -12.39
CA VAL A 144 -5.86 -0.57 -10.94
C VAL A 144 -4.74 0.18 -10.21
N ALA A 145 -3.49 -0.02 -10.63
CA ALA A 145 -2.34 0.67 -10.05
C ALA A 145 -2.40 2.20 -10.22
N GLN A 146 -2.86 2.69 -11.37
CA GLN A 146 -3.07 4.14 -11.58
C GLN A 146 -4.10 4.71 -10.60
N VAL A 147 -5.18 3.98 -10.33
CA VAL A 147 -6.18 4.40 -9.34
C VAL A 147 -5.59 4.40 -7.92
N VAL A 148 -4.86 3.35 -7.55
CA VAL A 148 -4.16 3.25 -6.26
C VAL A 148 -3.22 4.44 -6.07
N GLN A 149 -2.36 4.71 -7.05
CA GLN A 149 -1.41 5.82 -7.00
C GLN A 149 -2.12 7.16 -6.85
N GLY A 150 -3.13 7.44 -7.65
CA GLY A 150 -3.89 8.69 -7.59
C GLY A 150 -4.57 8.91 -6.23
N LEU A 151 -5.03 7.82 -5.57
CA LEU A 151 -5.65 7.90 -4.25
C LEU A 151 -4.63 8.13 -3.13
N ILE A 152 -3.43 7.54 -3.23
CA ILE A 152 -2.37 7.71 -2.23
C ILE A 152 -1.75 9.11 -2.31
N GLU A 153 -1.53 9.62 -3.51
CA GLU A 153 -0.99 10.97 -3.73
C GLU A 153 -1.98 12.08 -3.36
N SER A 154 -3.27 11.76 -3.30
CA SER A 154 -4.30 12.73 -2.88
C SER A 154 -4.22 12.96 -1.37
N PRO A 155 -4.18 14.23 -0.89
CA PRO A 155 -4.14 14.51 0.53
C PRO A 155 -5.33 13.89 1.25
N SER A 156 -5.09 13.27 2.41
CA SER A 156 -6.15 12.68 3.22
C SER A 156 -7.13 13.76 3.69
N LYS A 157 -8.40 13.38 3.93
CA LYS A 157 -9.43 14.33 4.41
C LYS A 157 -9.01 15.10 5.67
N LYS A 158 -8.12 14.53 6.49
CA LYS A 158 -7.62 15.13 7.72
C LYS A 158 -6.76 16.37 7.49
N ALA A 159 -6.09 16.47 6.33
CA ALA A 159 -5.28 17.64 5.96
C ALA A 159 -6.10 18.85 5.48
N ARG A 160 -7.42 18.69 5.25
CA ARG A 160 -8.32 19.76 4.80
C ARG A 160 -9.09 20.48 5.91
N SER A 161 -8.91 20.03 7.16
CA SER A 161 -9.61 20.60 8.34
C SER A 161 -8.66 21.34 9.30
N ALA A 162 -7.45 21.63 8.85
CA ALA A 162 -6.48 22.42 9.60
C ALA A 162 -6.23 23.78 8.95
#